data_e32929d511ccd14eeab00b6fe0afde7c
#
_entry.id   e32929d511ccd14eeab00b6fe0afde7c
#
_cell.length_a   1.000
_cell.length_b   1.000
_cell.length_c   1.000
_cell.angle_alpha   90.00
_cell.angle_beta   90.00
_cell.angle_gamma   90.00
#
_symmetry.space_group_name_H-M   'P 1'
#
loop_
_entity.id
_entity.type
_entity.pdbx_description
1 polymer ?
#
loop_
_entity_poly.entity_id
_entity_poly.type
_entity_poly.pdbx_seq_one_letter_code
_entity_poly.pdbx_strand_id
1 'polypeptide(L)'
;MSKDNMLLGYARGKVGSLVFARRLGQQVTRAYNANPKDAATRSQVEQRVKMANVVNMYRATRSLTNHSFEGATGGQTSYNLFVRYNLANNKVSLSKEAASFGACVVAPYIVSKGTLASIQVQGLGADAVTNIAVGSLVINADTTIAQFAAALVANNPGINYGDQLTYLSLVQATDANSGYPVVQSTIHEVTLNQSDIMPLRNYLPEVATAVKNGMLAHGALIGRGGFCWILSRKNADGSLSVSSQRIVLTSADVADQYTTTAAVTKAVNSYGFNADAILVPDGAGQTGSASGGGGSAPSISSVSIAGTTLVAGSQGTTTLSQGSVAIVINGSALSDGMSVSVKSDAGTYPVTVSSASATQLTGTFQMASTVNTYTLGVIVDGAQLYTWKSGTTSSGGNADIE
;
A
#
# COMPACT_ATOMS: atom_id res chain seq x y z
N MET A 1 35.83 -8.38 -3.98
CA MET A 1 35.36 -8.06 -5.34
C MET A 1 36.56 -7.53 -6.13
N SER A 2 36.95 -8.22 -7.21
CA SER A 2 38.02 -7.74 -8.08
C SER A 2 37.49 -6.57 -8.90
N LYS A 3 38.14 -5.42 -8.76
CA LYS A 3 37.94 -4.26 -9.63
C LYS A 3 38.87 -4.43 -10.82
N ASP A 4 38.29 -4.32 -12.01
CA ASP A 4 38.98 -4.27 -13.30
C ASP A 4 39.96 -5.43 -13.58
N ASN A 5 39.53 -6.40 -14.35
CA ASN A 5 40.39 -7.43 -14.86
C ASN A 5 40.90 -7.02 -16.25
N MET A 6 42.17 -6.60 -16.32
CA MET A 6 42.80 -6.09 -17.51
C MET A 6 42.85 -7.14 -18.67
N LEU A 7 42.76 -8.44 -18.34
CA LEU A 7 42.78 -9.55 -19.30
C LEU A 7 41.46 -9.81 -20.01
N LEU A 8 40.32 -9.48 -19.39
CA LEU A 8 38.99 -9.79 -19.90
C LEU A 8 38.22 -8.57 -20.43
N GLY A 9 38.78 -7.37 -20.33
CA GLY A 9 38.14 -6.14 -20.76
C GLY A 9 36.73 -6.00 -20.14
N TYR A 10 35.80 -5.48 -20.89
CA TYR A 10 34.39 -5.34 -20.46
C TYR A 10 33.56 -6.57 -20.82
N ALA A 11 33.76 -7.68 -20.11
CA ALA A 11 32.99 -8.90 -20.33
C ALA A 11 31.54 -8.77 -19.83
N ARG A 12 30.60 -9.35 -20.53
CA ARG A 12 29.20 -9.49 -20.13
C ARG A 12 28.71 -10.92 -20.36
N GLY A 13 27.87 -11.43 -19.48
CA GLY A 13 27.25 -12.73 -19.62
C GLY A 13 27.88 -13.80 -18.74
N LYS A 14 27.59 -15.07 -19.02
CA LYS A 14 28.07 -16.23 -18.26
C LYS A 14 29.23 -16.89 -18.99
N VAL A 15 30.31 -17.15 -18.26
CA VAL A 15 31.44 -17.94 -18.73
C VAL A 15 31.75 -18.99 -17.66
N GLY A 16 31.44 -20.25 -17.95
CA GLY A 16 31.59 -21.34 -16.98
C GLY A 16 30.79 -21.12 -15.71
N SER A 17 31.46 -21.08 -14.57
CA SER A 17 30.89 -20.83 -13.25
C SER A 17 30.81 -19.35 -12.86
N LEU A 18 31.21 -18.42 -13.77
CA LEU A 18 31.25 -16.99 -13.49
C LEU A 18 30.22 -16.23 -14.32
N VAL A 19 29.64 -15.21 -13.72
CA VAL A 19 28.76 -14.23 -14.36
C VAL A 19 29.42 -12.86 -14.29
N PHE A 20 29.57 -12.25 -15.45
CA PHE A 20 30.12 -10.91 -15.62
C PHE A 20 28.97 -9.91 -15.85
N ALA A 21 28.92 -8.87 -15.06
CA ALA A 21 27.94 -7.82 -15.19
C ALA A 21 28.64 -6.45 -15.04
N ARG A 22 28.07 -5.43 -15.69
CA ARG A 22 28.49 -4.05 -15.48
C ARG A 22 27.49 -3.34 -14.57
N ARG A 23 27.99 -2.78 -13.47
CA ARG A 23 27.17 -2.01 -12.53
C ARG A 23 27.85 -0.67 -12.28
N LEU A 24 27.13 0.42 -12.55
CA LEU A 24 27.63 1.79 -12.30
C LEU A 24 28.99 2.06 -12.96
N GLY A 25 29.18 1.58 -14.19
CA GLY A 25 30.46 1.74 -14.91
C GLY A 25 31.53 0.72 -14.52
N GLN A 26 31.36 -0.03 -13.44
CA GLN A 26 32.32 -1.01 -12.94
C GLN A 26 31.98 -2.43 -13.41
N GLN A 27 33.01 -3.22 -13.71
CA GLN A 27 32.91 -4.64 -13.98
C GLN A 27 32.68 -5.38 -12.64
N VAL A 28 31.62 -6.18 -12.56
CA VAL A 28 31.32 -7.04 -11.42
C VAL A 28 31.35 -8.49 -11.87
N THR A 29 32.16 -9.29 -11.20
CA THR A 29 32.22 -10.74 -11.41
C THR A 29 31.66 -11.44 -10.18
N ARG A 30 30.75 -12.39 -10.40
CA ARG A 30 30.15 -13.21 -9.34
C ARG A 30 30.06 -14.66 -9.75
N ALA A 31 30.01 -15.57 -8.76
CA ALA A 31 29.71 -16.97 -9.03
C ALA A 31 28.30 -17.10 -9.62
N TYR A 32 28.17 -18.03 -10.57
CA TYR A 32 26.88 -18.39 -11.12
C TYR A 32 26.12 -19.28 -10.13
N ASN A 33 24.92 -18.87 -9.76
CA ASN A 33 24.01 -19.72 -9.00
C ASN A 33 23.04 -20.37 -9.98
N ALA A 34 23.16 -21.69 -10.16
CA ALA A 34 22.33 -22.45 -11.12
C ALA A 34 20.88 -22.57 -10.63
N ASN A 35 20.68 -22.70 -9.33
CA ASN A 35 19.37 -22.90 -8.72
C ASN A 35 19.17 -21.91 -7.56
N PRO A 36 18.83 -20.64 -7.85
CA PRO A 36 18.54 -19.69 -6.79
C PRO A 36 17.28 -20.15 -6.05
N LYS A 37 17.41 -20.46 -4.77
CA LYS A 37 16.27 -20.80 -3.91
C LYS A 37 15.58 -19.52 -3.46
N ASP A 38 14.26 -19.48 -3.57
CA ASP A 38 13.41 -18.46 -2.97
C ASP A 38 12.78 -19.05 -1.71
N ALA A 39 13.29 -18.66 -0.56
CA ALA A 39 12.78 -19.14 0.72
C ALA A 39 11.40 -18.59 1.06
N ALA A 40 10.97 -17.50 0.37
CA ALA A 40 9.70 -16.81 0.60
C ALA A 40 9.41 -16.57 2.10
N THR A 41 10.45 -16.24 2.87
CA THR A 41 10.28 -15.92 4.29
C THR A 41 9.37 -14.70 4.46
N ARG A 42 8.71 -14.58 5.62
CA ARG A 42 7.81 -13.47 5.90
C ARG A 42 8.47 -12.11 5.62
N SER A 43 9.69 -11.90 6.11
CA SER A 43 10.42 -10.64 5.88
C SER A 43 10.69 -10.36 4.40
N GLN A 44 11.04 -11.39 3.61
CA GLN A 44 11.24 -11.24 2.17
C GLN A 44 9.94 -10.88 1.46
N VAL A 45 8.84 -11.54 1.82
CA VAL A 45 7.53 -11.30 1.23
C VAL A 45 7.01 -9.90 1.62
N GLU A 46 7.14 -9.49 2.88
CA GLU A 46 6.79 -8.13 3.32
C GLU A 46 7.55 -7.05 2.54
N GLN A 47 8.83 -7.26 2.25
CA GLN A 47 9.59 -6.34 1.39
C GLN A 47 9.07 -6.32 -0.05
N ARG A 48 8.64 -7.44 -0.60
CA ARG A 48 8.00 -7.51 -1.93
C ARG A 48 6.68 -6.75 -1.96
N VAL A 49 5.84 -6.93 -0.92
CA VAL A 49 4.58 -6.21 -0.76
C VAL A 49 4.80 -4.71 -0.71
N LYS A 50 5.76 -4.25 0.12
CA LYS A 50 6.12 -2.82 0.21
C LYS A 50 6.63 -2.28 -1.12
N MET A 51 7.48 -3.05 -1.80
CA MET A 51 8.06 -2.65 -3.08
C MET A 51 7.00 -2.44 -4.16
N ALA A 52 5.95 -3.24 -4.18
CA ALA A 52 4.91 -3.20 -5.20
C ALA A 52 4.24 -1.83 -5.30
N ASN A 53 3.74 -1.27 -4.18
CA ASN A 53 3.11 0.04 -4.21
C ASN A 53 4.12 1.17 -4.50
N VAL A 54 5.35 1.08 -3.98
CA VAL A 54 6.39 2.08 -4.25
C VAL A 54 6.71 2.14 -5.74
N VAL A 55 6.83 0.98 -6.41
CA VAL A 55 7.11 0.92 -7.86
C VAL A 55 5.95 1.48 -8.67
N ASN A 56 4.72 1.12 -8.32
CA ASN A 56 3.54 1.59 -9.04
C ASN A 56 3.30 3.10 -8.83
N MET A 57 3.56 3.62 -7.61
CA MET A 57 3.53 5.06 -7.36
C MET A 57 4.60 5.82 -8.16
N TYR A 58 5.83 5.29 -8.23
CA TYR A 58 6.84 5.87 -9.09
C TYR A 58 6.39 5.93 -10.55
N ARG A 59 5.75 4.87 -11.06
CA ARG A 59 5.20 4.84 -12.43
C ARG A 59 4.13 5.90 -12.62
N ALA A 60 3.21 6.05 -11.67
CA ALA A 60 2.13 7.03 -11.71
C ALA A 60 2.64 8.47 -11.66
N THR A 61 3.79 8.73 -11.00
CA THR A 61 4.37 10.08 -10.84
C THR A 61 5.65 10.28 -11.64
N ARG A 62 5.97 9.38 -12.58
CA ARG A 62 7.26 9.34 -13.30
C ARG A 62 7.60 10.64 -14.02
N SER A 63 6.63 11.31 -14.59
CA SER A 63 6.84 12.59 -15.29
C SER A 63 7.48 13.66 -14.40
N LEU A 64 7.09 13.69 -13.13
CA LEU A 64 7.69 14.57 -12.12
C LEU A 64 8.96 13.96 -11.51
N THR A 65 8.87 12.72 -11.00
CA THR A 65 9.90 12.12 -10.16
C THR A 65 11.21 11.83 -10.89
N ASN A 66 11.20 11.76 -12.22
CA ASN A 66 12.42 11.64 -13.02
C ASN A 66 13.37 12.83 -12.87
N HIS A 67 12.87 14.01 -12.49
CA HIS A 67 13.63 15.26 -12.43
C HIS A 67 13.61 15.91 -11.05
N SER A 68 12.96 15.31 -10.06
CA SER A 68 12.74 15.91 -8.74
C SER A 68 13.69 15.41 -7.64
N PHE A 69 14.76 14.71 -7.99
CA PHE A 69 15.78 14.24 -7.04
C PHE A 69 17.15 14.76 -7.41
N GLU A 70 17.71 15.64 -6.58
CA GLU A 70 19.12 16.00 -6.68
C GLU A 70 19.99 14.77 -6.36
N GLY A 71 21.16 14.70 -7.00
CA GLY A 71 22.09 13.57 -6.82
C GLY A 71 21.74 12.33 -7.64
N ALA A 72 20.80 12.43 -8.58
CA ALA A 72 20.58 11.41 -9.61
C ALA A 72 21.71 11.43 -10.63
N THR A 73 22.92 11.00 -10.23
CA THR A 73 24.13 11.00 -11.02
C THR A 73 24.85 9.67 -10.99
N GLY A 74 25.62 9.35 -12.02
CA GLY A 74 26.62 8.27 -12.01
C GLY A 74 26.08 6.86 -11.72
N GLY A 75 24.82 6.60 -12.06
CA GLY A 75 24.19 5.29 -11.88
C GLY A 75 23.20 5.21 -10.70
N GLN A 76 23.05 6.25 -9.91
CA GLN A 76 21.86 6.45 -9.09
C GLN A 76 20.79 7.13 -9.95
N THR A 77 19.78 6.38 -10.33
CA THR A 77 18.64 6.94 -11.06
C THR A 77 17.64 7.55 -10.08
N SER A 78 16.78 8.46 -10.57
CA SER A 78 15.66 9.01 -9.79
C SER A 78 14.77 7.91 -9.22
N TYR A 79 14.58 6.80 -9.96
CA TYR A 79 13.89 5.61 -9.47
C TYR A 79 14.55 5.02 -8.22
N ASN A 80 15.89 4.83 -8.24
CA ASN A 80 16.61 4.28 -7.09
C ASN A 80 16.50 5.19 -5.87
N LEU A 81 16.55 6.51 -6.07
CA LEU A 81 16.38 7.49 -5.00
C LEU A 81 14.96 7.50 -4.45
N PHE A 82 13.94 7.47 -5.32
CA PHE A 82 12.55 7.38 -4.90
C PHE A 82 12.32 6.13 -4.03
N VAL A 83 12.77 4.95 -4.50
CA VAL A 83 12.66 3.70 -3.73
C VAL A 83 13.40 3.79 -2.40
N ARG A 84 14.64 4.32 -2.41
CA ARG A 84 15.45 4.48 -1.19
C ARG A 84 14.75 5.31 -0.11
N TYR A 85 14.11 6.42 -0.51
CA TYR A 85 13.46 7.31 0.45
C TYR A 85 12.09 6.83 0.91
N ASN A 86 11.43 5.97 0.14
CA ASN A 86 10.02 5.62 0.40
C ASN A 86 9.81 4.18 0.88
N LEU A 87 10.70 3.24 0.57
CA LEU A 87 10.47 1.82 0.85
C LEU A 87 10.33 1.51 2.35
N ALA A 88 11.20 2.10 3.18
CA ALA A 88 11.18 1.86 4.64
C ALA A 88 9.90 2.39 5.31
N ASN A 89 9.36 3.50 4.79
CA ASN A 89 8.22 4.20 5.37
C ASN A 89 6.88 3.82 4.74
N ASN A 90 6.90 2.94 3.72
CA ASN A 90 5.67 2.50 3.08
C ASN A 90 4.88 1.57 4.00
N LYS A 91 3.63 1.94 4.29
CA LYS A 91 2.67 1.14 5.07
C LYS A 91 1.60 0.48 4.20
N VAL A 92 1.49 0.87 2.93
CA VAL A 92 0.47 0.35 2.02
C VAL A 92 0.82 -1.07 1.59
N SER A 93 -0.13 -1.97 1.73
CA SER A 93 -0.02 -3.37 1.37
C SER A 93 -1.01 -3.73 0.29
N LEU A 94 -0.50 -4.15 -0.88
CA LEU A 94 -1.29 -4.59 -2.02
C LEU A 94 -1.03 -6.08 -2.29
N SER A 95 -2.08 -6.81 -2.66
CA SER A 95 -1.94 -8.20 -3.09
C SER A 95 -1.08 -8.30 -4.35
N LYS A 96 -0.47 -9.47 -4.58
CA LYS A 96 0.33 -9.74 -5.78
C LYS A 96 -0.48 -9.51 -7.06
N GLU A 97 -1.74 -9.90 -7.03
CA GLU A 97 -2.66 -9.71 -8.15
C GLU A 97 -2.91 -8.23 -8.41
N ALA A 98 -3.35 -7.47 -7.40
CA ALA A 98 -3.54 -6.02 -7.51
C ALA A 98 -2.27 -5.32 -8.04
N ALA A 99 -1.11 -5.68 -7.50
CA ALA A 99 0.18 -5.13 -7.93
C ALA A 99 0.49 -5.43 -9.40
N SER A 100 0.12 -6.62 -9.91
CA SER A 100 0.32 -7.01 -11.31
C SER A 100 -0.56 -6.22 -12.28
N PHE A 101 -1.75 -5.80 -11.85
CA PHE A 101 -2.63 -4.87 -12.59
C PHE A 101 -2.20 -3.40 -12.47
N GLY A 102 -1.09 -3.12 -11.78
CA GLY A 102 -0.61 -1.75 -11.62
C GLY A 102 -1.33 -0.95 -10.54
N ALA A 103 -2.05 -1.64 -9.63
CA ALA A 103 -2.73 -0.99 -8.52
C ALA A 103 -1.78 -0.08 -7.74
N CYS A 104 -2.28 1.09 -7.38
CA CYS A 104 -1.51 2.10 -6.70
C CYS A 104 -2.40 2.87 -5.70
N VAL A 105 -1.86 3.11 -4.52
CA VAL A 105 -2.55 3.85 -3.46
C VAL A 105 -1.72 5.05 -3.06
N VAL A 106 -2.37 6.21 -2.98
CA VAL A 106 -1.74 7.45 -2.55
C VAL A 106 -1.37 7.33 -1.06
N ALA A 107 -0.12 7.64 -0.77
CA ALA A 107 0.41 7.69 0.60
C ALA A 107 1.41 8.85 0.72
N PRO A 108 1.86 9.23 1.92
CA PRO A 108 2.77 10.36 2.11
C PRO A 108 4.19 10.07 1.59
N TYR A 109 4.32 9.76 0.31
CA TYR A 109 5.62 9.51 -0.33
C TYR A 109 6.42 10.79 -0.51
N ILE A 110 7.73 10.68 -0.38
CA ILE A 110 8.68 11.72 -0.76
C ILE A 110 8.79 11.69 -2.29
N VAL A 111 8.36 12.77 -2.94
CA VAL A 111 8.35 12.90 -4.40
C VAL A 111 9.44 13.81 -4.95
N SER A 112 10.06 14.59 -4.07
CA SER A 112 11.25 15.37 -4.40
C SER A 112 12.20 15.43 -3.21
N LYS A 113 13.50 15.55 -3.49
CA LYS A 113 14.54 15.68 -2.49
C LYS A 113 15.70 16.50 -3.03
N GLY A 114 15.97 17.60 -2.36
CA GLY A 114 17.05 18.51 -2.77
C GLY A 114 17.40 19.54 -1.71
N THR A 115 18.10 20.57 -2.13
CA THR A 115 18.76 21.57 -1.28
C THR A 115 17.95 22.86 -1.09
N LEU A 116 16.96 23.13 -1.95
CA LEU A 116 16.09 24.29 -1.74
C LEU A 116 15.22 24.11 -0.50
N ALA A 117 14.84 25.24 0.10
CA ALA A 117 13.98 25.26 1.28
C ALA A 117 12.68 24.48 1.03
N SER A 118 12.33 23.58 1.95
CA SER A 118 11.13 22.79 1.86
C SER A 118 9.88 23.63 2.07
N ILE A 119 8.86 23.40 1.25
CA ILE A 119 7.54 23.97 1.47
C ILE A 119 6.86 23.15 2.57
N GLN A 120 6.72 23.73 3.76
CA GLN A 120 6.04 23.09 4.87
C GLN A 120 4.55 23.23 4.68
N VAL A 121 3.80 22.13 4.85
CA VAL A 121 2.34 22.13 4.76
C VAL A 121 1.75 21.68 6.09
N GLN A 122 0.84 22.48 6.65
CA GLN A 122 0.07 22.14 7.83
C GLN A 122 -1.38 21.85 7.44
N GLY A 123 -2.00 20.87 8.08
CA GLY A 123 -3.35 20.42 7.75
C GLY A 123 -3.41 19.42 6.61
N LEU A 124 -4.61 19.00 6.27
CA LEU A 124 -4.93 18.04 5.22
C LEU A 124 -6.02 18.61 4.31
N GLY A 125 -6.04 18.19 3.07
CA GLY A 125 -7.08 18.57 2.14
C GLY A 125 -7.31 20.07 2.05
N ALA A 126 -8.56 20.51 2.18
CA ALA A 126 -8.93 21.92 2.10
C ALA A 126 -8.38 22.78 3.26
N ASP A 127 -7.93 22.17 4.35
CA ASP A 127 -7.34 22.89 5.49
C ASP A 127 -5.81 23.02 5.38
N ALA A 128 -5.23 22.48 4.31
CA ALA A 128 -3.79 22.53 4.09
C ALA A 128 -3.34 23.97 3.78
N VAL A 129 -2.40 24.45 4.56
CA VAL A 129 -1.77 25.76 4.40
C VAL A 129 -0.26 25.59 4.32
N THR A 130 0.36 26.24 3.34
CA THR A 130 1.81 26.22 3.17
C THR A 130 2.49 27.32 3.99
N ASN A 131 3.81 27.26 4.09
CA ASN A 131 4.64 28.36 4.60
C ASN A 131 5.05 29.35 3.51
N ILE A 132 4.45 29.30 2.32
CA ILE A 132 4.70 30.28 1.25
C ILE A 132 3.80 31.49 1.48
N ALA A 133 4.37 32.60 1.83
CA ALA A 133 3.67 33.85 2.00
C ALA A 133 3.38 34.52 0.64
N VAL A 134 2.14 34.90 0.46
CA VAL A 134 1.68 35.72 -0.69
C VAL A 134 1.36 37.15 -0.27
N GLY A 135 1.49 37.45 1.03
CA GLY A 135 1.22 38.76 1.61
C GLY A 135 -0.24 39.19 1.44
N SER A 136 -0.46 40.39 0.96
CA SER A 136 -1.80 40.96 0.72
C SER A 136 -2.38 40.63 -0.65
N LEU A 137 -1.69 39.82 -1.48
CA LEU A 137 -2.19 39.48 -2.81
C LEU A 137 -3.47 38.64 -2.71
N VAL A 138 -4.54 39.15 -3.35
CA VAL A 138 -5.77 38.38 -3.56
C VAL A 138 -5.66 37.73 -4.94
N ILE A 139 -5.61 36.41 -4.98
CA ILE A 139 -5.50 35.64 -6.23
C ILE A 139 -6.91 35.43 -6.79
N ASN A 140 -7.15 35.94 -7.97
CA ASN A 140 -8.40 35.84 -8.73
C ASN A 140 -8.14 35.40 -10.18
N ALA A 141 -9.18 35.42 -11.02
CA ALA A 141 -9.07 34.99 -12.41
C ALA A 141 -8.12 35.86 -13.24
N ASP A 142 -8.01 37.16 -12.90
CA ASP A 142 -7.23 38.15 -13.64
C ASP A 142 -5.81 38.29 -13.11
N THR A 143 -5.47 37.60 -12.00
CA THR A 143 -4.12 37.63 -11.42
C THR A 143 -3.10 37.11 -12.42
N THR A 144 -2.12 37.93 -12.75
CA THR A 144 -1.05 37.56 -13.70
C THR A 144 0.09 36.81 -12.99
N ILE A 145 0.88 36.08 -13.78
CA ILE A 145 2.12 35.43 -13.29
C ILE A 145 3.06 36.47 -12.69
N ALA A 146 3.20 37.63 -13.28
CA ALA A 146 4.05 38.71 -12.77
C ALA A 146 3.63 39.18 -11.38
N GLN A 147 2.32 39.38 -11.14
CA GLN A 147 1.80 39.76 -9.81
C GLN A 147 2.05 38.66 -8.78
N PHE A 148 1.80 37.39 -9.12
CA PHE A 148 2.05 36.27 -8.26
C PHE A 148 3.53 36.10 -7.96
N ALA A 149 4.40 36.14 -8.96
CA ALA A 149 5.85 36.06 -8.80
C ALA A 149 6.39 37.19 -7.92
N ALA A 150 5.94 38.44 -8.12
CA ALA A 150 6.33 39.57 -7.29
C ALA A 150 5.94 39.37 -5.82
N ALA A 151 4.73 38.88 -5.56
CA ALA A 151 4.26 38.60 -4.21
C ALA A 151 5.10 37.49 -3.53
N LEU A 152 5.40 36.40 -4.25
CA LEU A 152 6.20 35.31 -3.70
C LEU A 152 7.63 35.76 -3.40
N VAL A 153 8.29 36.43 -4.34
CA VAL A 153 9.69 36.89 -4.18
C VAL A 153 9.81 37.91 -3.05
N ALA A 154 8.85 38.83 -2.93
CA ALA A 154 8.88 39.87 -1.90
C ALA A 154 8.68 39.31 -0.47
N ASN A 155 7.89 38.25 -0.32
CA ASN A 155 7.48 37.74 0.99
C ASN A 155 8.24 36.46 1.43
N ASN A 156 9.04 35.84 0.55
CA ASN A 156 9.73 34.57 0.88
C ASN A 156 11.22 34.65 0.57
N PRO A 157 12.09 34.86 1.58
CA PRO A 157 13.53 34.78 1.41
C PRO A 157 13.93 33.41 0.86
N GLY A 158 14.60 33.40 -0.30
CA GLY A 158 15.05 32.18 -0.95
C GLY A 158 14.23 31.76 -2.18
N ILE A 159 13.09 32.39 -2.44
CA ILE A 159 12.37 32.30 -3.73
C ILE A 159 12.86 33.43 -4.64
N ASN A 160 13.22 33.10 -5.86
CA ASN A 160 13.76 34.06 -6.84
C ASN A 160 12.94 34.07 -8.12
N TYR A 161 13.01 35.15 -8.87
CA TYR A 161 12.55 35.14 -10.24
C TYR A 161 13.32 34.09 -11.05
N GLY A 162 12.62 33.39 -11.92
CA GLY A 162 13.15 32.26 -12.67
C GLY A 162 12.98 30.90 -11.97
N ASP A 163 12.62 30.87 -10.68
CA ASP A 163 12.22 29.62 -10.03
C ASP A 163 10.91 29.10 -10.62
N GLN A 164 10.74 27.81 -10.62
CA GLN A 164 9.51 27.14 -11.05
C GLN A 164 8.79 26.58 -9.84
N LEU A 165 7.51 26.92 -9.71
CA LEU A 165 6.60 26.29 -8.76
C LEU A 165 5.77 25.24 -9.48
N THR A 166 5.92 24.00 -9.07
CA THR A 166 5.17 22.86 -9.59
C THR A 166 4.13 22.41 -8.57
N TYR A 167 2.89 22.23 -9.01
CA TYR A 167 1.82 21.63 -8.23
C TYR A 167 1.49 20.25 -8.81
N LEU A 168 1.66 19.22 -7.97
CA LEU A 168 1.26 17.84 -8.27
C LEU A 168 -0.11 17.59 -7.65
N SER A 169 -1.06 17.14 -8.44
CA SER A 169 -2.35 16.62 -7.99
C SER A 169 -2.43 15.13 -8.28
N LEU A 170 -2.86 14.37 -7.30
CA LEU A 170 -3.05 12.93 -7.37
C LEU A 170 -4.49 12.59 -6.99
N VAL A 171 -5.22 11.98 -7.91
CA VAL A 171 -6.58 11.50 -7.67
C VAL A 171 -6.54 9.97 -7.59
N GLN A 172 -7.02 9.43 -6.47
CA GLN A 172 -7.17 8.00 -6.31
C GLN A 172 -8.54 7.57 -6.79
N ALA A 173 -8.56 6.77 -7.83
CA ALA A 173 -9.76 6.19 -8.43
C ALA A 173 -9.75 4.66 -8.31
N THR A 174 -10.86 4.02 -8.63
CA THR A 174 -10.95 2.57 -8.81
C THR A 174 -11.01 2.31 -10.32
N ASP A 175 -10.12 1.48 -10.82
CA ASP A 175 -10.16 1.05 -12.21
C ASP A 175 -11.41 0.19 -12.47
N ALA A 176 -12.19 0.57 -13.47
CA ALA A 176 -13.49 -0.07 -13.77
C ALA A 176 -13.35 -1.54 -14.22
N ASN A 177 -12.22 -1.91 -14.80
CA ASN A 177 -12.01 -3.26 -15.34
C ASN A 177 -11.49 -4.22 -14.27
N SER A 178 -10.52 -3.77 -13.46
CA SER A 178 -9.87 -4.62 -12.47
C SER A 178 -10.46 -4.49 -11.07
N GLY A 179 -11.19 -3.41 -10.79
CA GLY A 179 -11.71 -3.10 -9.46
C GLY A 179 -10.61 -2.66 -8.46
N TYR A 180 -9.35 -2.52 -8.91
CA TYR A 180 -8.23 -2.12 -8.06
C TYR A 180 -8.02 -0.62 -8.02
N PRO A 181 -7.39 -0.09 -6.95
CA PRO A 181 -7.08 1.33 -6.84
C PRO A 181 -6.01 1.72 -7.86
N VAL A 182 -6.23 2.85 -8.52
CA VAL A 182 -5.28 3.47 -9.45
C VAL A 182 -5.11 4.94 -9.09
N VAL A 183 -3.96 5.51 -9.44
CA VAL A 183 -3.66 6.92 -9.19
C VAL A 183 -3.48 7.63 -10.51
N GLN A 184 -4.26 8.67 -10.71
CA GLN A 184 -4.12 9.61 -11.84
C GLN A 184 -3.33 10.82 -11.32
N SER A 185 -2.24 11.16 -12.00
CA SER A 185 -1.40 12.30 -11.66
C SER A 185 -1.56 13.42 -12.69
N THR A 186 -1.71 14.64 -12.20
CA THR A 186 -1.70 15.86 -13.01
C THR A 186 -0.64 16.80 -12.47
N ILE A 187 0.16 17.38 -13.36
CA ILE A 187 1.23 18.31 -13.03
C ILE A 187 0.90 19.66 -13.62
N HIS A 188 1.01 20.67 -12.80
CA HIS A 188 0.86 22.07 -13.18
C HIS A 188 2.11 22.82 -12.79
N GLU A 189 2.62 23.64 -13.69
CA GLU A 189 3.91 24.31 -13.51
C GLU A 189 3.81 25.79 -13.90
N VAL A 190 4.40 26.64 -13.10
CA VAL A 190 4.55 28.05 -13.38
C VAL A 190 5.96 28.52 -13.08
N THR A 191 6.58 29.21 -14.03
CA THR A 191 7.87 29.89 -13.83
C THR A 191 7.61 31.31 -13.30
N LEU A 192 8.28 31.66 -12.21
CA LEU A 192 8.12 32.96 -11.58
C LEU A 192 8.83 34.05 -12.40
N ASN A 193 8.06 34.70 -13.26
CA ASN A 193 8.56 35.73 -14.20
C ASN A 193 7.92 37.08 -13.90
N GLN A 194 8.75 38.11 -13.65
CA GLN A 194 8.31 39.45 -13.33
C GLN A 194 7.65 40.21 -14.50
N SER A 195 7.80 39.72 -15.73
CA SER A 195 7.30 40.36 -16.93
C SER A 195 6.14 39.60 -17.58
N ASP A 196 5.73 38.43 -17.00
CA ASP A 196 4.71 37.58 -17.60
C ASP A 196 3.31 38.06 -17.23
N ILE A 197 2.58 38.58 -18.21
CA ILE A 197 1.21 39.09 -18.04
C ILE A 197 0.13 38.01 -18.25
N MET A 198 0.51 36.76 -18.51
CA MET A 198 -0.46 35.68 -18.66
C MET A 198 -1.20 35.41 -17.35
N PRO A 199 -2.50 35.10 -17.44
CA PRO A 199 -3.28 34.72 -16.27
C PRO A 199 -2.67 33.47 -15.54
N LEU A 200 -2.48 33.56 -14.22
CA LEU A 200 -1.95 32.47 -13.40
C LEU A 200 -2.77 31.18 -13.55
N ARG A 201 -4.08 31.29 -13.72
CA ARG A 201 -5.01 30.16 -13.86
C ARG A 201 -4.78 29.29 -15.08
N ASN A 202 -4.07 29.80 -16.11
CA ASN A 202 -3.66 28.99 -17.25
C ASN A 202 -2.59 27.94 -16.88
N TYR A 203 -1.90 28.13 -15.77
CA TYR A 203 -0.78 27.30 -15.33
C TYR A 203 -1.05 26.58 -14.01
N LEU A 204 -1.63 27.25 -13.02
CA LEU A 204 -1.98 26.67 -11.73
C LEU A 204 -3.51 26.67 -11.56
N PRO A 205 -4.10 25.54 -11.14
CA PRO A 205 -5.53 25.46 -10.87
C PRO A 205 -5.90 26.25 -9.61
N GLU A 206 -7.15 26.66 -9.51
CA GLU A 206 -7.68 27.44 -8.38
C GLU A 206 -7.42 26.73 -7.03
N VAL A 207 -7.54 25.41 -7.01
CA VAL A 207 -7.31 24.60 -5.84
C VAL A 207 -5.88 24.72 -5.29
N ALA A 208 -4.90 24.98 -6.15
CA ALA A 208 -3.50 25.13 -5.79
C ALA A 208 -3.10 26.56 -5.39
N THR A 209 -4.00 27.52 -5.59
CA THR A 209 -3.71 28.96 -5.44
C THR A 209 -4.67 29.65 -4.46
N ALA A 210 -5.36 28.90 -3.60
CA ALA A 210 -6.12 29.48 -2.52
C ALA A 210 -5.20 30.21 -1.53
N VAL A 211 -5.74 31.24 -0.88
CA VAL A 211 -5.00 32.04 0.09
C VAL A 211 -5.71 31.98 1.43
N LYS A 212 -4.97 31.61 2.48
CA LYS A 212 -5.42 31.63 3.87
C LYS A 212 -4.40 32.38 4.73
N ASN A 213 -4.85 33.42 5.40
CA ASN A 213 -4.00 34.25 6.29
C ASN A 213 -2.73 34.76 5.59
N GLY A 214 -2.82 35.16 4.32
CA GLY A 214 -1.68 35.64 3.55
C GLY A 214 -0.69 34.56 3.12
N MET A 215 -1.03 33.29 3.30
CA MET A 215 -0.23 32.14 2.87
C MET A 215 -0.92 31.40 1.74
N LEU A 216 -0.12 30.81 0.86
CA LEU A 216 -0.60 29.90 -0.19
C LEU A 216 -1.20 28.66 0.49
N ALA A 217 -2.41 28.29 0.09
CA ALA A 217 -3.17 27.22 0.69
C ALA A 217 -3.80 26.31 -0.38
N HIS A 218 -4.29 25.16 0.07
CA HIS A 218 -5.11 24.30 -0.79
C HIS A 218 -6.58 24.75 -0.69
N GLY A 219 -7.26 24.79 -1.84
CA GLY A 219 -8.68 25.13 -1.95
C GLY A 219 -9.60 23.94 -1.73
N ALA A 220 -10.78 23.98 -2.33
CA ALA A 220 -11.75 22.91 -2.26
C ALA A 220 -11.18 21.58 -2.79
N LEU A 221 -11.61 20.46 -2.18
CA LEU A 221 -11.13 19.13 -2.55
C LEU A 221 -11.66 18.68 -3.91
N ILE A 222 -10.78 18.03 -4.67
CA ILE A 222 -11.11 17.33 -5.91
C ILE A 222 -10.96 15.82 -5.67
N GLY A 223 -11.82 15.24 -4.81
CA GLY A 223 -11.83 13.80 -4.55
C GLY A 223 -10.77 13.31 -3.56
N ARG A 224 -10.68 11.99 -3.40
CA ARG A 224 -9.65 11.32 -2.55
C ARG A 224 -8.32 11.27 -3.28
N GLY A 225 -7.25 11.49 -2.54
CA GLY A 225 -5.92 11.43 -3.15
C GLY A 225 -4.86 12.19 -2.37
N GLY A 226 -4.04 12.95 -3.06
CA GLY A 226 -2.99 13.76 -2.45
C GLY A 226 -2.47 14.83 -3.39
N PHE A 227 -1.69 15.72 -2.84
CA PHE A 227 -1.09 16.83 -3.59
C PHE A 227 0.23 17.27 -2.96
N CYS A 228 1.00 18.03 -3.68
CA CYS A 228 2.14 18.76 -3.13
C CYS A 228 2.57 19.92 -4.04
N TRP A 229 3.29 20.88 -3.44
CA TRP A 229 4.00 21.91 -4.20
C TRP A 229 5.49 21.62 -4.14
N ILE A 230 6.19 21.87 -5.23
CA ILE A 230 7.63 21.70 -5.34
C ILE A 230 8.22 22.98 -5.92
N LEU A 231 9.22 23.52 -5.27
CA LEU A 231 10.00 24.61 -5.82
C LEU A 231 11.23 24.03 -6.50
N SER A 232 11.51 24.47 -7.71
CA SER A 232 12.71 24.09 -8.45
C SER A 232 13.40 25.29 -9.05
N ARG A 233 14.73 25.21 -9.16
CA ARG A 233 15.60 26.25 -9.70
C ARG A 233 16.62 25.65 -10.66
N LYS A 234 16.68 26.21 -11.86
CA LYS A 234 17.75 25.87 -12.79
C LYS A 234 18.98 26.73 -12.48
N ASN A 235 20.08 26.08 -12.11
CA ASN A 235 21.33 26.73 -11.79
C ASN A 235 22.08 27.14 -13.07
N ALA A 236 23.08 28.01 -12.91
CA ALA A 236 23.89 28.49 -14.04
C ALA A 236 24.69 27.38 -14.74
N ASP A 237 25.03 26.31 -14.02
CA ASP A 237 25.71 25.12 -14.54
C ASP A 237 24.76 24.14 -15.25
N GLY A 238 23.47 24.47 -15.34
CA GLY A 238 22.43 23.65 -15.94
C GLY A 238 21.88 22.57 -15.01
N SER A 239 22.40 22.41 -13.81
CA SER A 239 21.83 21.51 -12.79
C SER A 239 20.50 22.04 -12.27
N LEU A 240 19.68 21.14 -11.72
CA LEU A 240 18.40 21.49 -11.11
C LEU A 240 18.50 21.35 -9.59
N SER A 241 18.20 22.42 -8.86
CA SER A 241 17.97 22.39 -7.43
C SER A 241 16.47 22.28 -7.16
N VAL A 242 16.06 21.46 -6.19
CA VAL A 242 14.66 21.24 -5.84
C VAL A 242 14.42 21.32 -4.34
N SER A 243 13.19 21.65 -3.95
CA SER A 243 12.78 21.55 -2.55
C SER A 243 12.46 20.10 -2.18
N SER A 244 12.70 19.71 -0.92
CA SER A 244 12.36 18.39 -0.42
C SER A 244 10.86 18.33 -0.08
N GLN A 245 10.08 17.50 -0.78
CA GLN A 245 8.63 17.48 -0.61
C GLN A 245 8.07 16.07 -0.44
N ARG A 246 6.98 16.02 0.31
CA ARG A 246 6.17 14.84 0.55
C ARG A 246 4.74 15.10 0.09
N ILE A 247 4.06 14.06 -0.41
CA ILE A 247 2.63 14.11 -0.72
C ILE A 247 1.84 14.40 0.56
N VAL A 248 0.96 15.39 0.49
CA VAL A 248 -0.04 15.72 1.50
C VAL A 248 -1.33 15.03 1.09
N LEU A 249 -1.96 14.29 2.00
CA LEU A 249 -3.21 13.58 1.71
C LEU A 249 -4.40 14.55 1.72
N THR A 250 -5.41 14.23 0.92
CA THR A 250 -6.67 14.99 0.92
C THR A 250 -7.50 14.72 2.17
N SER A 251 -7.38 13.51 2.74
CA SER A 251 -7.98 13.13 4.02
C SER A 251 -7.13 12.03 4.68
N ALA A 252 -7.26 11.84 5.98
CA ALA A 252 -6.47 10.86 6.73
C ALA A 252 -6.76 9.42 6.28
N ASP A 253 -7.98 9.14 5.84
CA ASP A 253 -8.48 7.79 5.50
C ASP A 253 -8.13 7.29 4.09
N VAL A 254 -7.41 8.07 3.28
CA VAL A 254 -7.10 7.72 1.87
C VAL A 254 -6.47 6.34 1.74
N ALA A 255 -5.58 5.98 2.65
CA ALA A 255 -4.83 4.72 2.61
C ALA A 255 -5.28 3.70 3.68
N ASP A 256 -6.24 4.03 4.56
CA ASP A 256 -6.53 3.25 5.77
C ASP A 256 -6.82 1.77 5.48
N GLN A 257 -7.67 1.50 4.49
CA GLN A 257 -8.04 0.11 4.14
C GLN A 257 -6.86 -0.75 3.66
N TYR A 258 -5.75 -0.12 3.24
CA TYR A 258 -4.55 -0.81 2.73
C TYR A 258 -3.42 -0.88 3.75
N THR A 259 -3.62 -0.33 4.95
CA THR A 259 -2.61 -0.25 6.01
C THR A 259 -2.98 -1.08 7.24
N THR A 260 -4.14 -1.72 7.23
CA THR A 260 -4.62 -2.59 8.31
C THR A 260 -3.81 -3.88 8.40
N THR A 261 -3.80 -4.51 9.56
CA THR A 261 -3.18 -5.84 9.75
C THR A 261 -3.79 -6.87 8.80
N ALA A 262 -5.10 -6.81 8.58
CA ALA A 262 -5.79 -7.69 7.63
C ALA A 262 -5.29 -7.48 6.19
N ALA A 263 -5.09 -6.23 5.75
CA ALA A 263 -4.53 -5.91 4.44
C ALA A 263 -3.10 -6.45 4.28
N VAL A 264 -2.26 -6.29 5.30
CA VAL A 264 -0.89 -6.84 5.33
C VAL A 264 -0.92 -8.36 5.20
N THR A 265 -1.73 -9.04 6.00
CA THR A 265 -1.85 -10.52 5.98
C THR A 265 -2.33 -11.01 4.62
N LYS A 266 -3.39 -10.40 4.06
CA LYS A 266 -3.90 -10.71 2.72
C LYS A 266 -2.82 -10.52 1.65
N ALA A 267 -2.10 -9.42 1.70
CA ALA A 267 -1.02 -9.14 0.78
C ALA A 267 0.10 -10.18 0.89
N VAL A 268 0.61 -10.43 2.10
CA VAL A 268 1.69 -11.40 2.35
C VAL A 268 1.31 -12.79 1.84
N ASN A 269 0.11 -13.26 2.15
CA ASN A 269 -0.38 -14.57 1.69
C ASN A 269 -0.46 -14.65 0.16
N SER A 270 -0.86 -13.59 -0.51
CA SER A 270 -0.95 -13.55 -1.98
C SER A 270 0.40 -13.71 -2.69
N TYR A 271 1.51 -13.39 -2.01
CA TYR A 271 2.87 -13.56 -2.53
C TYR A 271 3.47 -14.94 -2.24
N GLY A 272 2.70 -15.87 -1.68
CA GLY A 272 3.16 -17.23 -1.40
C GLY A 272 4.11 -17.28 -0.21
N PHE A 273 3.73 -16.62 0.89
CA PHE A 273 4.44 -16.75 2.15
C PHE A 273 4.53 -18.22 2.58
N ASN A 274 5.74 -18.70 2.87
CA ASN A 274 5.97 -20.04 3.40
C ASN A 274 6.20 -19.96 4.92
N ALA A 275 5.19 -20.37 5.69
CA ALA A 275 5.28 -20.39 7.15
C ALA A 275 6.37 -21.35 7.66
N ASP A 276 6.61 -22.43 6.93
CA ASP A 276 7.60 -23.46 7.33
C ASP A 276 9.05 -22.97 7.16
N ALA A 277 9.28 -21.98 6.33
CA ALA A 277 10.62 -21.38 6.12
C ALA A 277 11.14 -20.61 7.34
N ILE A 278 10.28 -20.30 8.31
CA ILE A 278 10.65 -19.57 9.55
C ILE A 278 11.36 -20.49 10.54
N LEU A 279 11.11 -21.79 10.47
CA LEU A 279 11.58 -22.78 11.47
C LEU A 279 12.97 -23.33 11.17
N VAL A 280 13.61 -22.93 10.06
CA VAL A 280 14.94 -23.43 9.68
C VAL A 280 16.00 -22.37 9.99
N PRO A 281 16.92 -22.59 10.94
CA PRO A 281 18.06 -21.70 11.16
C PRO A 281 18.92 -21.60 9.90
N ASP A 282 19.44 -20.39 9.61
CA ASP A 282 20.41 -20.15 8.53
C ASP A 282 21.58 -21.15 8.68
N GLY A 283 21.72 -22.08 7.73
CA GLY A 283 22.81 -23.06 7.70
C GLY A 283 22.41 -24.53 7.66
N ALA A 284 21.17 -24.91 7.91
CA ALA A 284 20.73 -26.27 7.71
C ALA A 284 20.34 -26.51 6.24
N GLY A 285 21.06 -27.36 5.56
CA GLY A 285 20.83 -27.68 4.16
C GLY A 285 19.42 -28.18 3.89
N GLN A 286 18.61 -27.39 3.23
CA GLN A 286 17.28 -27.78 2.80
C GLN A 286 17.34 -28.70 1.59
N THR A 287 17.09 -29.98 1.82
CA THR A 287 16.59 -30.91 0.82
C THR A 287 15.05 -30.86 0.87
N GLY A 288 14.44 -29.88 0.26
CA GLY A 288 12.99 -29.74 0.18
C GLY A 288 12.54 -29.47 -1.24
N SER A 289 11.75 -30.37 -1.77
CA SER A 289 11.04 -30.27 -3.05
C SER A 289 10.27 -28.96 -3.11
N ALA A 290 10.43 -28.19 -4.19
CA ALA A 290 9.59 -27.02 -4.46
C ALA A 290 8.18 -27.50 -4.86
N SER A 291 7.35 -27.75 -3.85
CA SER A 291 5.91 -27.79 -4.05
C SER A 291 5.40 -26.36 -3.89
N GLY A 292 4.65 -25.88 -4.87
CA GLY A 292 4.01 -24.56 -4.82
C GLY A 292 3.18 -24.45 -3.53
N GLY A 293 3.71 -23.68 -2.57
CA GLY A 293 3.12 -23.55 -1.26
C GLY A 293 1.89 -22.66 -1.29
N GLY A 294 0.74 -23.24 -1.55
CA GLY A 294 -0.47 -22.76 -0.93
C GLY A 294 -0.33 -23.04 0.55
N GLY A 295 -0.24 -22.03 1.41
CA GLY A 295 -0.49 -22.21 2.85
C GLY A 295 -1.80 -22.97 2.95
N SER A 296 -1.84 -24.05 3.73
CA SER A 296 -3.08 -24.80 3.95
C SER A 296 -4.14 -23.81 4.38
N ALA A 297 -5.21 -23.70 3.56
CA ALA A 297 -6.36 -22.90 3.94
C ALA A 297 -6.81 -23.38 5.33
N PRO A 298 -7.26 -22.47 6.20
CA PRO A 298 -7.78 -22.88 7.50
C PRO A 298 -8.89 -23.88 7.30
N SER A 299 -8.85 -24.97 8.04
CA SER A 299 -9.89 -25.98 8.02
C SER A 299 -10.43 -26.21 9.42
N ILE A 300 -11.72 -26.51 9.52
CA ILE A 300 -12.38 -26.77 10.80
C ILE A 300 -12.80 -28.22 10.82
N SER A 301 -12.34 -28.96 11.82
CA SER A 301 -12.67 -30.38 12.04
C SER A 301 -13.85 -30.57 12.98
N SER A 302 -13.97 -29.74 14.01
CA SER A 302 -15.10 -29.78 14.94
C SER A 302 -15.33 -28.40 15.57
N VAL A 303 -16.57 -28.20 16.00
CA VAL A 303 -16.99 -26.99 16.72
C VAL A 303 -17.72 -27.43 17.98
N SER A 304 -17.36 -26.84 19.12
CA SER A 304 -18.05 -27.05 20.39
C SER A 304 -18.68 -25.75 20.85
N ILE A 305 -19.97 -25.79 21.16
CA ILE A 305 -20.73 -24.63 21.65
C ILE A 305 -21.33 -24.97 22.99
N ALA A 306 -21.11 -24.11 23.98
CA ALA A 306 -21.56 -24.29 25.36
C ALA A 306 -21.22 -25.70 25.92
N GLY A 307 -20.07 -26.24 25.54
CA GLY A 307 -19.58 -27.55 25.96
C GLY A 307 -20.09 -28.76 25.15
N THR A 308 -21.00 -28.53 24.18
CA THR A 308 -21.50 -29.60 23.28
C THR A 308 -20.72 -29.59 21.97
N THR A 309 -20.05 -30.68 21.65
CA THR A 309 -19.31 -30.81 20.39
C THR A 309 -20.25 -31.20 19.23
N LEU A 310 -20.25 -30.38 18.20
CA LEU A 310 -21.00 -30.58 16.97
C LEU A 310 -20.08 -31.26 15.95
N VAL A 311 -20.38 -32.49 15.60
CA VAL A 311 -19.64 -33.23 14.57
C VAL A 311 -20.47 -33.25 13.30
N ALA A 312 -19.84 -33.03 12.16
CA ALA A 312 -20.53 -33.07 10.87
C ALA A 312 -21.30 -34.39 10.69
N GLY A 313 -22.61 -34.32 10.38
CA GLY A 313 -23.50 -35.48 10.24
C GLY A 313 -24.15 -35.97 11.53
N SER A 314 -23.91 -35.37 12.70
CA SER A 314 -24.62 -35.70 13.94
C SER A 314 -26.03 -35.16 13.92
N GLN A 315 -27.00 -35.92 14.56
CA GLN A 315 -28.40 -35.53 14.69
C GLN A 315 -28.62 -34.76 15.98
N GLY A 316 -29.54 -33.79 15.96
CA GLY A 316 -29.97 -33.05 17.14
C GLY A 316 -30.18 -31.56 16.87
N THR A 317 -30.67 -30.87 17.89
CA THR A 317 -30.74 -29.41 17.92
C THR A 317 -29.67 -28.87 18.87
N THR A 318 -29.08 -27.76 18.53
CA THR A 318 -28.19 -27.03 19.47
C THR A 318 -28.95 -25.80 19.95
N THR A 319 -28.99 -25.61 21.27
CA THR A 319 -29.57 -24.43 21.89
C THR A 319 -28.52 -23.38 22.09
N LEU A 320 -28.70 -22.21 21.47
CA LEU A 320 -27.91 -21.01 21.67
C LEU A 320 -28.63 -20.15 22.71
N SER A 321 -28.12 -20.13 23.93
CA SER A 321 -28.76 -19.39 25.04
C SER A 321 -28.53 -17.88 24.89
N GLN A 322 -29.50 -17.10 25.37
CA GLN A 322 -29.35 -15.65 25.45
C GLN A 322 -28.10 -15.27 26.28
N GLY A 323 -27.37 -14.24 25.84
CA GLY A 323 -26.17 -13.74 26.47
C GLY A 323 -24.88 -14.23 25.79
N SER A 324 -23.82 -14.35 26.54
CA SER A 324 -22.51 -14.75 26.05
C SER A 324 -22.42 -16.26 25.90
N VAL A 325 -22.22 -16.75 24.68
CA VAL A 325 -22.11 -18.17 24.34
C VAL A 325 -20.66 -18.50 24.02
N ALA A 326 -20.07 -19.45 24.76
CA ALA A 326 -18.71 -19.93 24.52
C ALA A 326 -18.64 -20.84 23.29
N ILE A 327 -17.57 -20.67 22.49
CA ILE A 327 -17.28 -21.50 21.32
C ILE A 327 -15.82 -21.96 21.34
N VAL A 328 -15.60 -23.21 20.99
CA VAL A 328 -14.30 -23.80 20.71
C VAL A 328 -14.31 -24.37 19.30
N ILE A 329 -13.38 -23.97 18.48
CA ILE A 329 -13.23 -24.37 17.09
C ILE A 329 -11.90 -25.13 16.98
N ASN A 330 -11.95 -26.42 16.62
CA ASN A 330 -10.78 -27.21 16.34
C ASN A 330 -10.58 -27.37 14.83
N GLY A 331 -9.32 -27.32 14.39
CA GLY A 331 -9.02 -27.37 12.97
C GLY A 331 -7.53 -27.43 12.68
N SER A 332 -7.14 -26.87 11.55
CA SER A 332 -5.74 -26.68 11.17
C SER A 332 -5.55 -25.32 10.51
N ALA A 333 -4.33 -24.80 10.58
CA ALA A 333 -3.94 -23.50 10.07
C ALA A 333 -4.78 -22.33 10.65
N LEU A 334 -5.22 -22.45 11.89
CA LEU A 334 -5.90 -21.39 12.63
C LEU A 334 -4.85 -20.44 13.23
N SER A 335 -5.18 -19.15 13.38
CA SER A 335 -4.25 -18.17 13.94
C SER A 335 -4.98 -17.04 14.66
N ASP A 336 -4.25 -16.35 15.51
CA ASP A 336 -4.72 -15.11 16.12
C ASP A 336 -4.90 -14.02 15.05
N GLY A 337 -5.95 -13.23 15.19
CA GLY A 337 -6.31 -12.16 14.21
C GLY A 337 -7.23 -12.60 13.07
N MET A 338 -7.64 -13.88 13.00
CA MET A 338 -8.70 -14.30 12.08
C MET A 338 -10.06 -13.72 12.52
N SER A 339 -10.83 -13.21 11.56
CA SER A 339 -12.20 -12.82 11.80
C SER A 339 -13.07 -14.07 11.81
N VAL A 340 -13.75 -14.32 12.92
CA VAL A 340 -14.61 -15.49 13.08
C VAL A 340 -16.04 -15.04 13.32
N SER A 341 -16.98 -15.68 12.65
CA SER A 341 -18.41 -15.51 12.92
C SER A 341 -19.16 -16.84 12.87
N VAL A 342 -20.21 -16.95 13.67
CA VAL A 342 -21.13 -18.08 13.71
C VAL A 342 -22.40 -17.71 12.98
N LYS A 343 -22.79 -18.53 12.00
CA LYS A 343 -24.05 -18.42 11.28
C LYS A 343 -25.00 -19.49 11.78
N SER A 344 -26.17 -19.10 12.25
CA SER A 344 -27.27 -19.99 12.65
C SER A 344 -28.53 -19.69 11.84
N ASP A 345 -29.60 -20.45 12.05
CA ASP A 345 -30.91 -20.18 11.45
C ASP A 345 -31.46 -18.78 11.84
N ALA A 346 -31.01 -18.23 12.97
CA ALA A 346 -31.45 -16.93 13.47
C ALA A 346 -30.59 -15.75 13.02
N GLY A 347 -29.41 -15.99 12.41
CA GLY A 347 -28.53 -14.92 11.95
C GLY A 347 -27.05 -15.24 12.03
N THR A 348 -26.23 -14.21 11.79
CA THR A 348 -24.77 -14.31 11.86
C THR A 348 -24.23 -13.44 13.01
N TYR A 349 -23.39 -14.03 13.87
CA TYR A 349 -22.88 -13.43 15.10
C TYR A 349 -21.36 -13.40 15.08
N PRO A 350 -20.71 -12.24 15.27
CA PRO A 350 -19.25 -12.17 15.35
C PRO A 350 -18.75 -12.82 16.65
N VAL A 351 -17.64 -13.55 16.54
CA VAL A 351 -16.97 -14.19 17.67
C VAL A 351 -15.83 -13.31 18.14
N THR A 352 -15.83 -12.99 19.43
CA THR A 352 -14.66 -12.40 20.08
C THR A 352 -13.71 -13.52 20.47
N VAL A 353 -12.60 -13.65 19.76
CA VAL A 353 -11.57 -14.66 20.00
C VAL A 353 -10.82 -14.30 21.29
N SER A 354 -10.76 -15.24 22.23
CA SER A 354 -10.03 -15.07 23.49
C SER A 354 -8.67 -15.78 23.50
N SER A 355 -8.53 -16.84 22.72
CA SER A 355 -7.26 -17.53 22.53
C SER A 355 -7.20 -18.23 21.17
N ALA A 356 -6.03 -18.30 20.58
CA ALA A 356 -5.78 -18.92 19.29
C ALA A 356 -4.48 -19.73 19.28
N SER A 357 -4.53 -20.89 18.63
CA SER A 357 -3.39 -21.72 18.28
C SER A 357 -3.55 -22.23 16.84
N ALA A 358 -2.54 -22.89 16.30
CA ALA A 358 -2.60 -23.46 14.95
C ALA A 358 -3.70 -24.52 14.76
N THR A 359 -4.21 -25.09 15.86
CA THR A 359 -5.19 -26.20 15.85
C THR A 359 -6.50 -25.86 16.56
N GLN A 360 -6.57 -24.75 17.29
CA GLN A 360 -7.75 -24.42 18.09
C GLN A 360 -7.92 -22.91 18.23
N LEU A 361 -9.17 -22.45 18.10
CA LEU A 361 -9.63 -21.10 18.47
C LEU A 361 -10.67 -21.22 19.58
N THR A 362 -10.58 -20.38 20.59
CA THR A 362 -11.62 -20.23 21.62
C THR A 362 -12.12 -18.81 21.65
N GLY A 363 -13.39 -18.63 21.91
CA GLY A 363 -14.01 -17.33 21.95
C GLY A 363 -15.44 -17.32 22.46
N THR A 364 -16.08 -16.18 22.37
CA THR A 364 -17.49 -16.00 22.74
C THR A 364 -18.20 -15.14 21.71
N PHE A 365 -19.51 -15.38 21.55
CA PHE A 365 -20.38 -14.50 20.77
C PHE A 365 -21.66 -14.19 21.56
N GLN A 366 -22.33 -13.09 21.22
CA GLN A 366 -23.48 -12.59 21.94
C GLN A 366 -24.78 -12.96 21.24
N MET A 367 -25.73 -13.55 21.98
CA MET A 367 -27.06 -13.87 21.53
C MET A 367 -28.08 -12.93 22.16
N ALA A 368 -28.93 -12.30 21.35
CA ALA A 368 -30.00 -11.42 21.82
C ALA A 368 -31.15 -12.18 22.48
N SER A 369 -31.38 -13.43 22.07
CA SER A 369 -32.42 -14.32 22.58
C SER A 369 -31.97 -15.78 22.52
N THR A 370 -32.59 -16.65 23.30
CA THR A 370 -32.35 -18.09 23.21
C THR A 370 -32.99 -18.65 21.95
N VAL A 371 -32.20 -19.36 21.14
CA VAL A 371 -32.65 -19.95 19.86
C VAL A 371 -32.20 -21.40 19.77
N ASN A 372 -33.09 -22.26 19.33
CA ASN A 372 -32.77 -23.63 18.90
C ASN A 372 -32.40 -23.58 17.41
N THR A 373 -31.17 -23.97 17.07
CA THR A 373 -30.72 -23.99 15.67
C THR A 373 -30.53 -25.40 15.16
N TYR A 374 -30.96 -25.61 13.94
CA TYR A 374 -30.81 -26.87 13.19
C TYR A 374 -29.65 -26.82 12.20
N THR A 375 -29.17 -25.61 11.90
CA THR A 375 -28.00 -25.41 11.08
C THR A 375 -27.04 -24.48 11.79
N LEU A 376 -25.75 -24.77 11.65
CA LEU A 376 -24.70 -23.93 12.19
C LEU A 376 -23.53 -23.90 11.21
N GLY A 377 -23.12 -22.71 10.86
CA GLY A 377 -21.94 -22.47 10.03
C GLY A 377 -20.89 -21.69 10.82
N VAL A 378 -19.62 -21.99 10.58
CA VAL A 378 -18.53 -21.15 11.05
C VAL A 378 -17.84 -20.53 9.85
N ILE A 379 -17.78 -19.21 9.85
CA ILE A 379 -17.16 -18.37 8.83
C ILE A 379 -15.85 -17.85 9.40
N VAL A 380 -14.75 -18.08 8.70
CA VAL A 380 -13.43 -17.57 9.05
C VAL A 380 -12.92 -16.76 7.88
N ASP A 381 -12.52 -15.51 8.13
CA ASP A 381 -12.07 -14.54 7.11
C ASP A 381 -13.00 -14.43 5.90
N GLY A 382 -14.32 -14.48 6.15
CA GLY A 382 -15.36 -14.39 5.12
C GLY A 382 -15.66 -15.68 4.38
N ALA A 383 -14.92 -16.77 4.60
CA ALA A 383 -15.17 -18.08 4.02
C ALA A 383 -15.89 -19.00 5.02
N GLN A 384 -17.00 -19.65 4.61
CA GLN A 384 -17.68 -20.63 5.45
C GLN A 384 -16.91 -21.95 5.42
N LEU A 385 -16.17 -22.23 6.49
CA LEU A 385 -15.27 -23.39 6.60
C LEU A 385 -15.90 -24.60 7.28
N TYR A 386 -17.01 -24.41 8.00
CA TYR A 386 -17.69 -25.47 8.71
C TYR A 386 -19.20 -25.32 8.55
N THR A 387 -19.87 -26.44 8.33
CA THR A 387 -21.33 -26.51 8.31
C THR A 387 -21.76 -27.75 9.11
N TRP A 388 -22.56 -27.51 10.12
CA TRP A 388 -23.31 -28.54 10.81
C TRP A 388 -24.78 -28.41 10.44
N LYS A 389 -25.41 -29.52 10.12
CA LYS A 389 -26.85 -29.58 9.84
C LYS A 389 -27.44 -30.77 10.56
N SER A 390 -28.47 -30.55 11.34
CA SER A 390 -29.20 -31.62 12.01
C SER A 390 -29.77 -32.56 10.96
N GLY A 391 -29.42 -33.83 11.04
CA GLY A 391 -30.04 -34.88 10.24
C GLY A 391 -31.46 -35.12 10.73
N THR A 392 -32.47 -34.62 10.01
CA THR A 392 -33.80 -35.09 10.18
C THR A 392 -33.92 -36.45 9.47
N THR A 393 -34.09 -37.54 10.19
CA THR A 393 -34.64 -38.77 9.61
C THR A 393 -36.09 -38.50 9.25
N SER A 394 -36.38 -38.07 8.03
CA SER A 394 -37.69 -38.18 7.47
C SER A 394 -37.87 -39.65 7.01
N SER A 395 -38.57 -40.43 7.79
CA SER A 395 -39.19 -41.67 7.30
C SER A 395 -40.22 -41.26 6.25
N GLY A 396 -39.99 -41.67 5.02
CA GLY A 396 -41.00 -41.88 4.02
C GLY A 396 -41.48 -40.63 3.24
N GLY A 397 -41.21 -40.64 1.96
CA GLY A 397 -41.91 -39.84 0.98
C GLY A 397 -41.02 -39.38 -0.17
N ASN A 398 -40.96 -40.16 -1.23
CA ASN A 398 -40.56 -39.70 -2.56
C ASN A 398 -41.29 -38.42 -2.93
N ALA A 399 -40.59 -37.43 -3.41
CA ALA A 399 -41.09 -36.57 -4.48
C ALA A 399 -39.87 -35.97 -5.21
N ASP A 400 -39.85 -36.29 -6.45
CA ASP A 400 -38.99 -35.88 -7.52
C ASP A 400 -39.04 -34.36 -7.79
N ILE A 401 -37.90 -33.86 -8.36
CA ILE A 401 -37.78 -32.98 -9.55
C ILE A 401 -38.33 -31.54 -9.41
N GLU A 402 -37.48 -30.57 -9.47
CA GLU A 402 -37.07 -29.71 -10.61
C GLU A 402 -35.94 -28.76 -10.19
#